data_69989a7ea473268b5a2e25b0afb6c606
#
_entry.id   69989a7ea473268b5a2e25b0afb6c606
#
_cell.length_a   1.000
_cell.length_b   1.000
_cell.length_c   1.000
_cell.angle_alpha   90.00
_cell.angle_beta   90.00
_cell.angle_gamma   90.00
#
_symmetry.space_group_name_H-M   'P 1'
#
loop_
_entity.id
_entity.type
_entity.pdbx_description
1 polymer ?
#
loop_
_entity_poly.entity_id
_entity_poly.type
_entity_poly.pdbx_seq_one_letter_code
_entity_poly.pdbx_strand_id
1 'polypeptide(L)'
;MPPLAFKPDSSFFEKIALGAVGSRHVAQDLERLGHQIVELERGAMDTKLWKDVKRKRVRIPDLVCKLCGLRVESRAKTKAELSMSHSFSAHERAWDFGMVDTDVVAFPVCTKDKDQEKQWCIGRLNDQNSYWHERNRIQWQPQGKVNYIRVGQFRDVPHDEASTKGVAEASETSISWKSRFSRRNGFVEAVSGQKITLTRAGDGHRHTQTIPPKIKIVVDRGDQVALNQIIASRVRPETDNHLRCSQELTDCQLLQLLSSRERTQRFTGVKLARLRLRRSDSLTNTIASLERDQEEDMYVRLEAAAYLVAICDMGAQDLFMPYLMHSDEQIQLEAVISLGEAGTQECVSLLSTILNDAERPYFTRSAAAWSLSRSNDSQSCQCLVQAFGDVNPNLREEALEGIVRLHSDAVPWLLSGLQEENPAIAAGCAEALRQHGALPADVIDALTGQLAGENPSKWAVWLAGHLPREYLAGAVADLQETAPELHYAITVLWSFAESWIARHWELQPGANFPPMGNAQ
;
A
#
# COMPACT_ATOMS: atom_id res chain seq x y z
N MET A 1 12.55 -1.59 25.42
CA MET A 1 12.29 -2.95 24.92
C MET A 1 13.25 -3.22 23.78
N PRO A 2 13.87 -4.41 23.66
CA PRO A 2 14.69 -4.71 22.51
C PRO A 2 13.83 -4.63 21.25
N PRO A 3 14.38 -4.17 20.12
CA PRO A 3 13.65 -4.13 18.85
C PRO A 3 13.19 -5.55 18.52
N LEU A 4 11.90 -5.71 18.17
CA LEU A 4 11.42 -6.95 17.58
C LEU A 4 12.22 -7.17 16.31
N ALA A 5 13.18 -8.09 16.35
CA ALA A 5 13.91 -8.47 15.17
C ALA A 5 12.92 -8.95 14.12
N PHE A 6 12.95 -8.35 12.94
CA PHE A 6 12.20 -8.82 11.78
C PHE A 6 12.60 -10.29 11.56
N LYS A 7 11.62 -11.18 11.54
CA LYS A 7 11.86 -12.53 11.05
C LYS A 7 12.03 -12.46 9.55
N PRO A 8 13.21 -12.69 9.01
CA PRO A 8 13.47 -12.63 7.57
C PRO A 8 12.98 -13.91 6.89
N ASP A 9 11.74 -14.33 7.20
CA ASP A 9 11.16 -15.49 6.57
C ASP A 9 10.11 -15.07 5.52
N SER A 10 10.03 -15.86 4.47
CA SER A 10 9.07 -15.64 3.39
C SER A 10 7.62 -15.60 3.90
N SER A 11 7.32 -16.22 5.05
CA SER A 11 5.98 -16.27 5.62
C SER A 11 5.53 -14.92 6.20
N PHE A 12 6.46 -14.10 6.68
CA PHE A 12 6.17 -12.76 7.16
C PHE A 12 5.75 -11.84 6.03
N PHE A 13 6.48 -11.88 4.93
CA PHE A 13 6.18 -11.08 3.74
C PHE A 13 4.87 -11.52 3.09
N GLU A 14 4.59 -12.82 3.05
CA GLU A 14 3.29 -13.31 2.58
C GLU A 14 2.12 -12.77 3.40
N LYS A 15 2.28 -12.63 4.71
CA LYS A 15 1.24 -12.06 5.58
C LYS A 15 1.01 -10.58 5.32
N ILE A 16 2.08 -9.82 5.05
CA ILE A 16 1.97 -8.40 4.70
C ILE A 16 1.27 -8.23 3.36
N ALA A 17 1.69 -9.00 2.34
CA ALA A 17 1.06 -8.97 1.04
C ALA A 17 -0.42 -9.36 1.11
N LEU A 18 -0.75 -10.42 1.87
CA LEU A 18 -2.13 -10.82 2.15
C LEU A 18 -2.92 -9.67 2.82
N GLY A 19 -2.33 -9.00 3.82
CA GLY A 19 -2.93 -7.87 4.51
C GLY A 19 -3.23 -6.71 3.57
N ALA A 20 -2.24 -6.28 2.78
CA ALA A 20 -2.38 -5.17 1.85
C ALA A 20 -3.42 -5.44 0.75
N VAL A 21 -3.44 -6.65 0.18
CA VAL A 21 -4.45 -7.06 -0.80
C VAL A 21 -5.84 -7.08 -0.19
N GLY A 22 -5.96 -7.61 1.04
CA GLY A 22 -7.21 -7.60 1.79
C GLY A 22 -7.72 -6.19 2.07
N SER A 23 -6.85 -5.29 2.52
CA SER A 23 -7.22 -3.90 2.82
C SER A 23 -7.65 -3.13 1.57
N ARG A 24 -6.96 -3.31 0.43
CA ARG A 24 -7.41 -2.75 -0.85
C ARG A 24 -8.78 -3.28 -1.28
N HIS A 25 -9.01 -4.58 -1.09
CA HIS A 25 -10.31 -5.16 -1.40
C HIS A 25 -11.43 -4.63 -0.51
N VAL A 26 -11.17 -4.46 0.79
CA VAL A 26 -12.09 -3.81 1.74
C VAL A 26 -12.39 -2.37 1.31
N ALA A 27 -11.38 -1.59 0.92
CA ALA A 27 -11.56 -0.23 0.43
C ALA A 27 -12.49 -0.20 -0.79
N GLN A 28 -12.20 -1.01 -1.81
CA GLN A 28 -13.02 -1.11 -3.02
C GLN A 28 -14.47 -1.57 -2.76
N ASP A 29 -14.66 -2.49 -1.81
CA ASP A 29 -15.99 -2.97 -1.44
C ASP A 29 -16.81 -1.87 -0.74
N LEU A 30 -16.20 -1.11 0.17
CA LEU A 30 -16.83 0.02 0.85
C LEU A 30 -17.07 1.22 -0.09
N GLU A 31 -16.22 1.44 -1.09
CA GLU A 31 -16.44 2.47 -2.10
C GLU A 31 -17.72 2.21 -2.92
N ARG A 32 -18.08 0.94 -3.18
CA ARG A 32 -19.36 0.57 -3.80
C ARG A 32 -20.56 0.92 -2.92
N LEU A 33 -20.36 1.07 -1.61
CA LEU A 33 -21.36 1.52 -0.65
C LEU A 33 -21.36 3.04 -0.43
N GLY A 34 -20.59 3.79 -1.24
CA GLY A 34 -20.54 5.26 -1.25
C GLY A 34 -19.50 5.86 -0.31
N HIS A 35 -18.61 5.07 0.29
CA HIS A 35 -17.52 5.59 1.09
C HIS A 35 -16.38 6.18 0.24
N GLN A 36 -15.65 7.12 0.82
CA GLN A 36 -14.34 7.55 0.32
C GLN A 36 -13.27 7.03 1.29
N ILE A 37 -12.70 5.88 0.96
CA ILE A 37 -11.77 5.18 1.85
C ILE A 37 -10.34 5.67 1.62
N VAL A 38 -9.67 5.95 2.72
CA VAL A 38 -8.24 6.28 2.78
C VAL A 38 -7.56 5.47 3.88
N GLU A 39 -6.25 5.34 3.79
CA GLU A 39 -5.46 4.74 4.86
C GLU A 39 -5.50 5.63 6.11
N LEU A 40 -5.91 5.05 7.23
CA LEU A 40 -5.73 5.66 8.53
C LEU A 40 -4.35 5.26 9.08
N GLU A 41 -4.04 3.96 9.09
CA GLU A 41 -2.69 3.46 9.31
C GLU A 41 -1.90 3.51 8.00
N ARG A 42 -0.77 4.23 8.01
CA ARG A 42 0.11 4.36 6.84
C ARG A 42 0.63 3.00 6.37
N GLY A 43 0.50 2.73 5.07
CA GLY A 43 0.93 1.50 4.43
C GLY A 43 0.03 0.30 4.71
N ALA A 44 -1.21 0.50 5.16
CA ALA A 44 -2.18 -0.58 5.34
C ALA A 44 -2.59 -1.23 4.01
N MET A 45 -2.58 -0.47 2.92
CA MET A 45 -2.87 -0.94 1.56
C MET A 45 -1.59 -1.14 0.72
N ASP A 46 -0.41 -0.89 1.26
CA ASP A 46 0.87 -1.05 0.58
C ASP A 46 1.64 -2.25 1.12
N THR A 47 2.46 -2.81 0.26
CA THR A 47 3.41 -3.88 0.61
C THR A 47 4.78 -3.34 1.00
N LYS A 48 4.98 -2.03 0.86
CA LYS A 48 6.26 -1.39 1.16
C LYS A 48 6.52 -1.39 2.66
N LEU A 49 7.62 -2.03 3.03
CA LEU A 49 8.15 -2.02 4.37
C LEU A 49 9.35 -1.09 4.40
N TRP A 50 9.27 -0.09 5.24
CA TRP A 50 10.47 0.59 5.70
C TRP A 50 11.21 -0.40 6.60
N LYS A 51 12.27 -1.00 6.07
CA LYS A 51 13.10 -1.97 6.79
C LYS A 51 13.40 -1.45 8.19
N ASP A 52 13.31 -2.28 9.17
CA ASP A 52 13.72 -2.10 10.56
C ASP A 52 12.91 -1.13 11.44
N VAL A 53 11.98 -0.32 10.91
CA VAL A 53 11.41 0.80 11.66
C VAL A 53 9.90 0.68 11.92
N LYS A 54 9.21 -0.34 11.46
CA LYS A 54 7.76 -0.47 11.68
C LYS A 54 7.42 -0.87 13.13
N ARG A 55 7.58 0.07 14.07
CA ARG A 55 7.00 -0.02 15.41
C ARG A 55 5.67 0.72 15.40
N LYS A 56 4.57 -0.01 15.53
CA LYS A 56 3.26 0.61 15.76
C LYS A 56 3.26 1.22 17.16
N ARG A 57 3.30 2.55 17.26
CA ARG A 57 3.16 3.24 18.55
C ARG A 57 1.73 3.68 18.82
N VAL A 58 1.04 4.15 17.80
CA VAL A 58 -0.42 4.32 17.84
C VAL A 58 -1.02 3.17 17.03
N ARG A 59 -1.71 2.27 17.69
CA ARG A 59 -2.43 1.21 17.01
C ARG A 59 -3.81 1.73 16.65
N ILE A 60 -3.97 2.10 15.42
CA ILE A 60 -5.21 2.62 14.83
C ILE A 60 -5.73 1.60 13.81
N PRO A 61 -7.04 1.59 13.50
CA PRO A 61 -7.56 0.81 12.39
C PRO A 61 -6.87 1.13 11.06
N ASP A 62 -6.84 0.16 10.16
CA ASP A 62 -6.14 0.27 8.87
C ASP A 62 -6.71 1.39 7.98
N LEU A 63 -8.03 1.54 7.95
CA LEU A 63 -8.75 2.38 7.00
C LEU A 63 -9.73 3.32 7.68
N VAL A 64 -10.03 4.44 7.02
CA VAL A 64 -11.09 5.36 7.44
C VAL A 64 -11.84 5.92 6.23
N CYS A 65 -13.15 6.10 6.38
CA CYS A 65 -13.93 6.86 5.40
C CYS A 65 -13.73 8.36 5.61
N LYS A 66 -13.21 9.03 4.59
CA LYS A 66 -13.00 10.48 4.60
C LYS A 66 -14.30 11.28 4.80
N LEU A 67 -15.46 10.74 4.37
CA LEU A 67 -16.76 11.42 4.51
C LEU A 67 -17.36 11.23 5.89
N CYS A 68 -17.68 9.98 6.28
CA CYS A 68 -18.47 9.70 7.49
C CYS A 68 -17.62 9.32 8.71
N GLY A 69 -16.29 9.20 8.56
CA GLY A 69 -15.39 8.84 9.66
C GLY A 69 -15.45 7.37 10.09
N LEU A 70 -16.13 6.49 9.35
CA LEU A 70 -16.14 5.05 9.65
C LEU A 70 -14.71 4.53 9.62
N ARG A 71 -14.25 3.97 10.75
CA ARG A 71 -12.93 3.34 10.89
C ARG A 71 -13.06 1.84 10.71
N VAL A 72 -12.15 1.25 9.95
CA VAL A 72 -12.20 -0.17 9.59
C VAL A 72 -10.84 -0.83 9.77
N GLU A 73 -10.81 -1.87 10.56
CA GLU A 73 -9.67 -2.77 10.70
C GLU A 73 -9.81 -3.94 9.72
N SER A 74 -8.83 -4.19 8.88
CA SER A 74 -8.84 -5.26 7.88
C SER A 74 -8.09 -6.48 8.40
N ARG A 75 -8.77 -7.61 8.48
CA ARG A 75 -8.22 -8.90 8.94
C ARG A 75 -8.28 -9.93 7.82
N ALA A 76 -7.41 -9.77 6.83
CA ALA A 76 -7.33 -10.68 5.69
C ALA A 76 -7.07 -12.13 6.12
N LYS A 77 -7.77 -13.06 5.48
CA LYS A 77 -7.76 -14.49 5.77
C LYS A 77 -7.52 -15.31 4.51
N THR A 78 -6.90 -16.47 4.66
CA THR A 78 -6.75 -17.44 3.57
C THR A 78 -7.95 -18.38 3.43
N LYS A 79 -8.84 -18.38 4.41
CA LYS A 79 -10.10 -19.14 4.46
C LYS A 79 -11.16 -18.35 5.21
N ALA A 80 -12.43 -18.65 4.97
CA ALA A 80 -13.53 -18.00 5.66
C ALA A 80 -13.56 -18.38 7.15
N GLU A 81 -13.15 -17.45 8.02
CA GLU A 81 -13.15 -17.58 9.48
C GLU A 81 -13.19 -16.21 10.15
N LEU A 82 -13.77 -16.15 11.35
CA LEU A 82 -13.69 -15.00 12.25
C LEU A 82 -12.66 -15.32 13.33
N SER A 83 -11.42 -14.95 13.10
CA SER A 83 -10.34 -15.16 14.06
C SER A 83 -9.37 -13.97 14.08
N MET A 84 -8.81 -13.69 15.24
CA MET A 84 -7.86 -12.58 15.45
C MET A 84 -6.73 -13.01 16.38
N SER A 85 -5.54 -12.46 16.17
CA SER A 85 -4.44 -12.61 17.12
C SER A 85 -4.70 -11.73 18.34
N HIS A 86 -4.47 -12.27 19.53
CA HIS A 86 -4.66 -11.61 20.80
C HIS A 86 -3.55 -11.97 21.75
N SER A 87 -3.13 -11.06 22.61
CA SER A 87 -2.23 -11.33 23.71
C SER A 87 -2.91 -10.96 25.01
N PHE A 88 -2.99 -11.92 25.93
CA PHE A 88 -3.50 -11.70 27.28
C PHE A 88 -2.45 -11.05 28.19
N SER A 89 -1.17 -11.16 27.86
CA SER A 89 -0.05 -10.64 28.66
C SER A 89 0.40 -9.24 28.25
N ALA A 90 0.13 -8.83 27.02
CA ALA A 90 0.52 -7.53 26.49
C ALA A 90 -0.73 -6.77 26.01
N HIS A 91 -1.20 -5.84 26.83
CA HIS A 91 -2.43 -5.09 26.58
C HIS A 91 -2.43 -4.38 25.21
N GLU A 92 -1.28 -3.82 24.82
CA GLU A 92 -1.09 -3.18 23.52
C GLU A 92 -1.19 -4.15 22.33
N ARG A 93 -1.21 -5.45 22.58
CA ARG A 93 -1.40 -6.53 21.60
C ARG A 93 -2.79 -7.17 21.67
N ALA A 94 -3.70 -6.58 22.44
CA ALA A 94 -5.09 -6.99 22.41
C ALA A 94 -5.68 -6.77 21.01
N TRP A 95 -6.57 -7.67 20.59
CA TRP A 95 -7.13 -7.63 19.23
C TRP A 95 -7.87 -6.31 18.92
N ASP A 96 -8.43 -5.69 19.93
CA ASP A 96 -9.24 -4.48 19.86
C ASP A 96 -8.53 -3.22 20.39
N PHE A 97 -7.22 -3.30 20.67
CA PHE A 97 -6.47 -2.16 21.19
C PHE A 97 -6.51 -0.99 20.22
N GLY A 98 -6.90 0.18 20.73
CA GLY A 98 -7.03 1.42 19.93
C GLY A 98 -8.33 1.52 19.12
N MET A 99 -9.23 0.53 19.25
CA MET A 99 -10.55 0.54 18.61
C MET A 99 -11.66 0.92 19.61
N VAL A 100 -12.73 1.48 19.08
CA VAL A 100 -13.97 1.77 19.82
C VAL A 100 -15.12 0.91 19.30
N ASP A 101 -16.21 0.81 20.05
CA ASP A 101 -17.33 -0.09 19.74
C ASP A 101 -17.99 0.17 18.38
N THR A 102 -17.92 1.40 17.89
CA THR A 102 -18.45 1.80 16.58
C THR A 102 -17.53 1.48 15.41
N ASP A 103 -16.28 1.11 15.67
CA ASP A 103 -15.36 0.68 14.61
C ASP A 103 -15.80 -0.68 14.03
N VAL A 104 -15.34 -0.98 12.86
CA VAL A 104 -15.70 -2.20 12.14
C VAL A 104 -14.45 -3.05 11.89
N VAL A 105 -14.57 -4.35 12.08
CA VAL A 105 -13.57 -5.32 11.62
C VAL A 105 -14.07 -5.98 10.35
N ALA A 106 -13.29 -5.91 9.30
CA ALA A 106 -13.54 -6.52 7.99
C ALA A 106 -12.72 -7.80 7.83
N PHE A 107 -13.35 -8.85 7.30
CA PHE A 107 -12.72 -10.15 7.04
C PHE A 107 -12.77 -10.48 5.55
N PRO A 108 -11.88 -9.92 4.74
CA PRO A 108 -11.70 -10.35 3.36
C PRO A 108 -11.01 -11.71 3.32
N VAL A 109 -11.45 -12.57 2.40
CA VAL A 109 -10.78 -13.85 2.12
C VAL A 109 -9.97 -13.70 0.85
N CYS A 110 -8.69 -14.04 0.89
CA CYS A 110 -7.80 -14.00 -0.26
C CYS A 110 -7.13 -15.36 -0.45
N THR A 111 -7.07 -15.84 -1.69
CA THR A 111 -6.42 -17.09 -2.05
C THR A 111 -5.21 -16.83 -2.93
N LYS A 112 -4.23 -17.71 -2.89
CA LYS A 112 -3.10 -17.65 -3.82
C LYS A 112 -3.53 -18.09 -5.20
N ASP A 113 -3.08 -17.36 -6.21
CA ASP A 113 -3.16 -17.81 -7.59
C ASP A 113 -2.01 -18.79 -7.87
N LYS A 114 -2.36 -20.06 -8.02
CA LYS A 114 -1.36 -21.13 -8.21
C LYS A 114 -0.62 -21.05 -9.54
N ASP A 115 -1.25 -20.50 -10.56
CA ASP A 115 -0.63 -20.38 -11.88
C ASP A 115 0.38 -19.22 -11.90
N GLN A 116 0.04 -18.12 -11.27
CA GLN A 116 0.95 -17.02 -11.03
C GLN A 116 2.09 -17.38 -10.05
N GLU A 117 1.83 -18.23 -9.05
CA GLU A 117 2.87 -18.75 -8.16
C GLU A 117 3.95 -19.54 -8.91
N LYS A 118 3.58 -20.29 -9.95
CA LYS A 118 4.53 -21.03 -10.79
C LYS A 118 5.39 -20.09 -11.65
N GLN A 119 4.79 -19.12 -12.30
CA GLN A 119 5.52 -18.11 -13.08
C GLN A 119 6.52 -17.34 -12.21
N TRP A 120 6.09 -17.00 -11.02
CA TRP A 120 6.90 -16.30 -10.05
C TRP A 120 8.12 -17.13 -9.56
N CYS A 121 7.98 -18.43 -9.33
CA CYS A 121 9.08 -19.29 -8.93
C CYS A 121 10.24 -19.33 -9.92
N ILE A 122 10.03 -18.97 -11.17
CA ILE A 122 11.05 -18.96 -12.23
C ILE A 122 11.80 -17.62 -12.25
N GLY A 123 11.10 -16.50 -12.11
CA GLY A 123 11.75 -15.19 -11.94
C GLY A 123 12.63 -15.12 -10.70
N ARG A 124 12.28 -15.87 -9.67
CA ARG A 124 13.03 -16.00 -8.41
C ARG A 124 14.46 -16.50 -8.53
N LEU A 125 14.75 -17.32 -9.52
CA LEU A 125 16.09 -17.88 -9.72
C LEU A 125 17.12 -16.85 -10.21
N ASN A 126 16.65 -15.74 -10.76
CA ASN A 126 17.48 -14.76 -11.44
C ASN A 126 17.72 -13.47 -10.65
N ASP A 127 16.87 -13.13 -9.67
CA ASP A 127 17.03 -11.91 -8.89
C ASP A 127 16.35 -12.02 -7.49
N GLN A 128 17.18 -12.03 -6.45
CA GLN A 128 16.69 -12.13 -5.06
C GLN A 128 16.01 -10.85 -4.55
N ASN A 129 16.22 -9.70 -5.21
CA ASN A 129 15.73 -8.41 -4.75
C ASN A 129 14.42 -8.02 -5.46
N SER A 130 14.26 -8.26 -6.75
CA SER A 130 13.01 -8.06 -7.49
C SER A 130 11.93 -9.07 -7.10
N TYR A 131 12.34 -10.22 -6.60
CA TYR A 131 11.55 -11.28 -6.01
C TYR A 131 10.45 -10.80 -5.08
N TRP A 132 10.73 -9.82 -4.28
CA TRP A 132 9.85 -9.28 -3.27
C TRP A 132 8.70 -8.45 -3.84
N HIS A 133 8.97 -7.59 -4.81
CA HIS A 133 7.96 -6.74 -5.46
C HIS A 133 7.00 -7.54 -6.34
N GLU A 134 7.51 -8.44 -7.14
CA GLU A 134 6.70 -9.27 -8.03
C GLU A 134 5.80 -10.22 -7.24
N ARG A 135 6.32 -10.84 -6.20
CA ARG A 135 5.56 -11.70 -5.31
C ARG A 135 4.34 -11.01 -4.71
N ASN A 136 4.50 -9.77 -4.28
CA ASN A 136 3.44 -9.01 -3.65
C ASN A 136 2.35 -8.57 -4.62
N ARG A 137 2.66 -8.47 -5.90
CA ARG A 137 1.69 -8.10 -6.95
C ARG A 137 0.80 -9.27 -7.37
N ILE A 138 1.30 -10.50 -7.31
CA ILE A 138 0.78 -11.61 -8.10
C ILE A 138 0.08 -12.68 -7.26
N GLN A 139 0.35 -12.82 -5.96
CA GLN A 139 0.02 -14.03 -5.21
C GLN A 139 -1.36 -14.10 -4.59
N TRP A 140 -1.98 -12.99 -4.30
CA TRP A 140 -3.21 -12.97 -3.53
C TRP A 140 -4.36 -12.36 -4.33
N GLN A 141 -5.46 -13.13 -4.45
CA GLN A 141 -6.69 -12.67 -5.08
C GLN A 141 -7.83 -12.73 -4.07
N PRO A 142 -8.60 -11.63 -3.91
CA PRO A 142 -9.76 -11.62 -3.04
C PRO A 142 -10.86 -12.53 -3.58
N GLN A 143 -11.61 -13.16 -2.66
CA GLN A 143 -12.61 -14.16 -2.97
C GLN A 143 -13.91 -13.95 -2.21
N GLY A 144 -14.99 -13.77 -2.93
CA GLY A 144 -16.34 -13.73 -2.36
C GLY A 144 -16.63 -12.45 -1.56
N LYS A 145 -17.55 -12.53 -0.62
CA LYS A 145 -18.03 -11.38 0.16
C LYS A 145 -17.09 -11.06 1.32
N VAL A 146 -16.82 -9.78 1.53
CA VAL A 146 -16.22 -9.27 2.76
C VAL A 146 -17.28 -9.26 3.86
N ASN A 147 -16.95 -9.79 5.04
CA ASN A 147 -17.85 -9.74 6.18
C ASN A 147 -17.40 -8.66 7.15
N TYR A 148 -18.32 -7.82 7.57
CA TYR A 148 -18.09 -6.67 8.44
C TYR A 148 -18.80 -6.86 9.76
N ILE A 149 -18.13 -6.63 10.89
CA ILE A 149 -18.71 -6.79 12.24
C ILE A 149 -18.24 -5.62 13.11
N ARG A 150 -19.17 -5.01 13.86
CA ARG A 150 -18.83 -3.95 14.83
C ARG A 150 -18.00 -4.50 15.98
N VAL A 151 -17.02 -3.72 16.42
CA VAL A 151 -16.13 -4.06 17.54
C VAL A 151 -16.94 -4.33 18.80
N GLY A 152 -17.96 -3.50 19.11
CA GLY A 152 -18.83 -3.71 20.26
C GLY A 152 -19.48 -5.09 20.28
N GLN A 153 -19.93 -5.62 19.12
CA GLN A 153 -20.49 -6.98 19.07
C GLN A 153 -19.51 -8.08 19.41
N PHE A 154 -18.23 -7.89 19.06
CA PHE A 154 -17.20 -8.85 19.45
C PHE A 154 -16.93 -8.82 20.96
N ARG A 155 -16.99 -7.64 21.58
CA ARG A 155 -16.81 -7.46 23.02
C ARG A 155 -17.95 -8.05 23.82
N ASP A 156 -19.18 -7.96 23.31
CA ASP A 156 -20.38 -8.48 23.96
C ASP A 156 -20.49 -10.01 23.91
N VAL A 157 -19.73 -10.68 23.05
CA VAL A 157 -19.85 -12.12 22.82
C VAL A 157 -18.55 -12.83 23.19
N PRO A 158 -18.58 -13.82 24.10
CA PRO A 158 -17.40 -14.60 24.44
C PRO A 158 -16.75 -15.26 23.22
N HIS A 159 -15.46 -15.12 23.09
CA HIS A 159 -14.66 -15.80 22.08
C HIS A 159 -14.31 -17.24 22.50
N ASP A 160 -13.96 -18.05 21.53
CA ASP A 160 -13.34 -19.36 21.75
C ASP A 160 -11.83 -19.21 21.61
N GLU A 161 -11.06 -19.70 22.56
CA GLU A 161 -9.60 -19.75 22.46
C GLU A 161 -9.20 -20.92 21.56
N ALA A 162 -8.38 -20.66 20.54
CA ALA A 162 -7.70 -21.72 19.84
C ALA A 162 -6.40 -22.05 20.58
N SER A 163 -6.05 -23.34 20.64
CA SER A 163 -4.83 -23.79 21.29
C SER A 163 -3.61 -22.97 20.85
N THR A 164 -2.86 -22.48 21.83
CA THR A 164 -1.58 -21.79 21.68
C THR A 164 -0.64 -22.61 20.80
N LYS A 165 -0.24 -22.07 19.67
CA LYS A 165 0.97 -22.54 19.01
C LYS A 165 2.13 -21.85 19.72
N GLY A 166 2.79 -22.59 20.62
CA GLY A 166 3.90 -22.08 21.40
C GLY A 166 5.06 -21.65 20.51
N VAL A 167 5.41 -20.37 20.60
CA VAL A 167 6.75 -19.87 20.37
C VAL A 167 7.08 -19.06 21.64
N ALA A 168 8.10 -19.49 22.31
CA ALA A 168 8.46 -19.13 23.66
C ALA A 168 8.94 -17.70 23.82
N GLU A 169 8.19 -16.66 23.73
CA GLU A 169 8.52 -15.33 24.29
C GLU A 169 7.41 -14.29 24.16
N ALA A 170 6.39 -14.52 23.36
CA ALA A 170 5.15 -13.75 23.39
C ALA A 170 4.02 -14.69 22.96
N SER A 171 3.26 -15.17 23.92
CA SER A 171 2.12 -16.05 23.68
C SER A 171 1.00 -15.29 22.96
N GLU A 172 1.09 -15.18 21.64
CA GLU A 172 -0.05 -14.76 20.84
C GLU A 172 -1.01 -15.95 20.75
N THR A 173 -2.19 -15.76 21.29
CA THR A 173 -3.28 -16.72 21.19
C THR A 173 -4.20 -16.30 20.04
N SER A 174 -4.60 -17.24 19.22
CA SER A 174 -5.67 -17.01 18.26
C SER A 174 -7.02 -17.15 18.97
N ILE A 175 -7.79 -16.09 18.99
CA ILE A 175 -9.18 -16.11 19.44
C ILE A 175 -10.10 -16.17 18.24
N SER A 176 -11.29 -16.77 18.40
CA SER A 176 -12.25 -16.92 17.31
C SER A 176 -13.68 -16.89 17.76
N TRP A 177 -14.59 -16.55 16.85
CA TRP A 177 -16.03 -16.62 17.04
C TRP A 177 -16.62 -17.63 16.06
N LYS A 178 -17.25 -18.67 16.59
CA LYS A 178 -17.87 -19.73 15.77
C LYS A 178 -18.84 -19.15 14.76
N SER A 179 -18.63 -19.50 13.49
CA SER A 179 -19.43 -19.03 12.36
C SER A 179 -19.56 -20.10 11.29
N ARG A 180 -20.55 -19.96 10.46
CA ARG A 180 -20.75 -20.76 9.23
C ARG A 180 -20.82 -19.83 8.03
N PHE A 181 -20.16 -20.22 6.97
CA PHE A 181 -20.03 -19.43 5.76
C PHE A 181 -20.64 -20.17 4.58
N SER A 182 -21.19 -19.44 3.63
CA SER A 182 -21.57 -20.00 2.35
C SER A 182 -20.33 -20.42 1.57
N ARG A 183 -20.35 -21.62 1.03
CA ARG A 183 -19.24 -22.16 0.21
C ARG A 183 -19.34 -21.78 -1.26
N ARG A 184 -20.44 -21.17 -1.70
CA ARG A 184 -20.73 -20.82 -3.08
C ARG A 184 -21.75 -19.69 -3.15
N ASN A 185 -21.86 -19.07 -4.30
CA ASN A 185 -22.94 -18.14 -4.61
C ASN A 185 -24.25 -18.90 -4.77
N GLY A 186 -25.35 -18.34 -4.29
CA GLY A 186 -26.66 -18.96 -4.38
C GLY A 186 -27.74 -18.17 -3.64
N PHE A 187 -28.80 -18.84 -3.24
CA PHE A 187 -29.88 -18.25 -2.43
C PHE A 187 -30.34 -19.22 -1.34
N VAL A 188 -30.94 -18.67 -0.29
CA VAL A 188 -31.51 -19.41 0.81
C VAL A 188 -32.91 -19.91 0.41
N GLU A 189 -33.03 -21.20 0.16
CA GLU A 189 -34.31 -21.80 -0.21
C GLU A 189 -35.22 -21.99 1.00
N ALA A 190 -34.66 -22.45 2.12
CA ALA A 190 -35.41 -22.68 3.34
C ALA A 190 -34.51 -22.50 4.60
N VAL A 191 -35.13 -21.99 5.66
CA VAL A 191 -34.60 -22.00 7.03
C VAL A 191 -35.61 -22.76 7.89
N SER A 192 -35.19 -23.84 8.54
CA SER A 192 -36.06 -24.68 9.38
C SER A 192 -35.31 -25.12 10.62
N GLY A 193 -35.62 -24.51 11.79
CA GLY A 193 -34.91 -24.73 13.03
C GLY A 193 -33.42 -24.41 12.88
N GLN A 194 -32.57 -25.39 13.11
CA GLN A 194 -31.10 -25.27 12.98
C GLN A 194 -30.58 -25.74 11.59
N LYS A 195 -31.40 -25.70 10.55
CA LYS A 195 -31.00 -26.11 9.21
C LYS A 195 -31.23 -25.00 8.20
N ILE A 196 -30.25 -24.79 7.34
CA ILE A 196 -30.33 -23.87 6.20
C ILE A 196 -30.15 -24.69 4.93
N THR A 197 -31.11 -24.60 4.03
CA THR A 197 -31.01 -25.17 2.68
C THR A 197 -30.65 -24.06 1.70
N LEU A 198 -29.52 -24.23 1.03
CA LEU A 198 -28.99 -23.33 0.02
C LEU A 198 -29.11 -23.95 -1.36
N THR A 199 -29.56 -23.18 -2.33
CA THR A 199 -29.56 -23.55 -3.74
C THR A 199 -28.45 -22.76 -4.45
N ARG A 200 -27.55 -23.47 -5.12
CA ARG A 200 -26.40 -22.89 -5.80
C ARG A 200 -26.82 -22.16 -7.07
N ALA A 201 -26.28 -20.97 -7.29
CA ALA A 201 -26.42 -20.27 -8.56
C ALA A 201 -25.73 -21.05 -9.68
N GLY A 202 -26.38 -21.16 -10.82
CA GLY A 202 -25.86 -21.79 -12.03
C GLY A 202 -26.43 -23.20 -12.29
N ASP A 203 -26.29 -24.17 -11.39
CA ASP A 203 -26.75 -25.54 -11.59
C ASP A 203 -27.95 -25.95 -10.71
N GLY A 204 -28.43 -25.09 -9.85
CA GLY A 204 -29.55 -25.33 -8.97
C GLY A 204 -29.34 -26.43 -7.91
N HIS A 205 -28.09 -26.86 -7.70
CA HIS A 205 -27.78 -27.89 -6.72
C HIS A 205 -28.14 -27.47 -5.30
N ARG A 206 -28.93 -28.29 -4.61
CA ARG A 206 -29.36 -28.04 -3.22
C ARG A 206 -28.36 -28.60 -2.22
N HIS A 207 -28.08 -27.84 -1.19
CA HIS A 207 -27.23 -28.28 -0.10
C HIS A 207 -27.79 -27.79 1.24
N THR A 208 -28.01 -28.74 2.18
CA THR A 208 -28.48 -28.40 3.52
C THR A 208 -27.33 -28.42 4.52
N GLN A 209 -27.18 -27.35 5.27
CA GLN A 209 -26.25 -27.24 6.37
C GLN A 209 -26.98 -27.29 7.71
N THR A 210 -26.50 -28.12 8.63
CA THR A 210 -26.94 -28.10 10.02
C THR A 210 -26.10 -27.11 10.82
N ILE A 211 -26.75 -26.21 11.50
CA ILE A 211 -26.14 -25.14 12.29
C ILE A 211 -26.09 -25.59 13.76
N PRO A 212 -24.94 -25.52 14.42
CA PRO A 212 -24.81 -25.82 15.84
C PRO A 212 -25.73 -24.93 16.71
N PRO A 213 -26.32 -25.43 17.80
CA PRO A 213 -27.32 -24.69 18.59
C PRO A 213 -26.80 -23.40 19.27
N LYS A 214 -25.48 -23.27 19.39
CA LYS A 214 -24.83 -22.05 19.98
C LYS A 214 -24.58 -20.93 18.96
N ILE A 215 -25.00 -21.10 17.72
CA ILE A 215 -24.80 -20.14 16.63
C ILE A 215 -26.17 -19.74 16.10
N LYS A 216 -26.38 -18.45 15.88
CA LYS A 216 -27.64 -17.91 15.33
C LYS A 216 -27.55 -17.85 13.80
N ILE A 217 -28.62 -18.25 13.13
CA ILE A 217 -28.78 -18.05 11.69
C ILE A 217 -28.99 -16.55 11.46
N VAL A 218 -28.28 -15.97 10.48
CA VAL A 218 -28.28 -14.54 10.16
C VAL A 218 -28.75 -14.23 8.74
N VAL A 219 -29.33 -15.22 8.08
CA VAL A 219 -29.93 -15.13 6.75
C VAL A 219 -31.36 -15.62 6.78
N ASP A 220 -32.20 -15.07 5.92
CA ASP A 220 -33.61 -15.43 5.80
C ASP A 220 -33.89 -16.17 4.49
N ARG A 221 -35.07 -16.82 4.42
CA ARG A 221 -35.54 -17.46 3.19
C ARG A 221 -35.66 -16.42 2.07
N GLY A 222 -35.09 -16.72 0.91
CA GLY A 222 -35.09 -15.84 -0.26
C GLY A 222 -33.83 -14.97 -0.37
N ASP A 223 -33.01 -14.87 0.68
CA ASP A 223 -31.78 -14.10 0.63
C ASP A 223 -30.82 -14.66 -0.41
N GLN A 224 -30.21 -13.78 -1.19
CA GLN A 224 -29.03 -14.10 -1.97
C GLN A 224 -27.82 -14.19 -1.06
N VAL A 225 -27.01 -15.22 -1.27
CA VAL A 225 -25.77 -15.42 -0.53
C VAL A 225 -24.58 -15.54 -1.49
N ALA A 226 -23.51 -14.85 -1.14
CA ALA A 226 -22.25 -14.89 -1.86
C ALA A 226 -21.29 -15.92 -1.25
N LEU A 227 -20.30 -16.35 -2.03
CA LEU A 227 -19.17 -17.12 -1.53
C LEU A 227 -18.54 -16.40 -0.32
N ASN A 228 -18.19 -17.16 0.72
CA ASN A 228 -17.60 -16.68 1.97
C ASN A 228 -18.50 -15.76 2.83
N GLN A 229 -19.76 -15.54 2.46
CA GLN A 229 -20.71 -14.79 3.29
C GLN A 229 -21.08 -15.58 4.55
N ILE A 230 -21.13 -14.89 5.69
CA ILE A 230 -21.62 -15.47 6.94
C ILE A 230 -23.11 -15.77 6.79
N ILE A 231 -23.51 -17.04 7.06
CA ILE A 231 -24.91 -17.49 7.07
C ILE A 231 -25.41 -17.82 8.48
N ALA A 232 -24.48 -18.10 9.40
CA ALA A 232 -24.80 -18.25 10.81
C ALA A 232 -23.55 -17.89 11.65
N SER A 233 -23.73 -17.19 12.77
CA SER A 233 -22.64 -16.76 13.62
C SER A 233 -23.10 -16.47 15.05
N ARG A 234 -22.16 -16.40 16.01
CA ARG A 234 -22.38 -15.82 17.34
C ARG A 234 -22.49 -14.31 17.30
N VAL A 235 -21.74 -13.66 16.42
CA VAL A 235 -21.76 -12.22 16.20
C VAL A 235 -22.57 -11.91 14.94
N ARG A 236 -23.26 -10.79 14.91
CA ARG A 236 -24.10 -10.41 13.76
C ARG A 236 -23.27 -9.60 12.76
N PRO A 237 -23.15 -10.04 11.50
CA PRO A 237 -22.51 -9.23 10.47
C PRO A 237 -23.38 -8.00 10.14
N GLU A 238 -22.71 -6.90 9.78
CA GLU A 238 -23.37 -5.72 9.26
C GLU A 238 -23.94 -6.01 7.86
N THR A 239 -25.09 -5.42 7.57
CA THR A 239 -25.67 -5.43 6.22
C THR A 239 -25.15 -4.26 5.41
N ASP A 240 -25.21 -4.36 4.09
CA ASP A 240 -24.79 -3.29 3.17
C ASP A 240 -25.56 -1.97 3.46
N ASN A 241 -26.83 -2.07 3.88
CA ASN A 241 -27.63 -0.89 4.24
C ASN A 241 -27.09 -0.20 5.50
N HIS A 242 -26.65 -0.96 6.51
CA HIS A 242 -26.07 -0.41 7.74
C HIS A 242 -24.66 0.16 7.53
N LEU A 243 -23.94 -0.34 6.51
CA LEU A 243 -22.60 0.12 6.16
C LEU A 243 -22.62 1.26 5.14
N ARG A 244 -23.76 1.55 4.49
CA ARG A 244 -23.81 2.59 3.46
C ARG A 244 -23.38 3.94 4.03
N CYS A 245 -22.52 4.64 3.31
CA CYS A 245 -22.12 6.00 3.69
C CYS A 245 -23.30 6.95 3.52
N SER A 246 -23.84 7.46 4.63
CA SER A 246 -25.10 8.22 4.63
C SER A 246 -24.93 9.72 4.87
N GLN A 247 -23.89 10.13 5.57
CA GLN A 247 -23.68 11.53 5.97
C GLN A 247 -22.21 11.89 6.05
N GLU A 248 -21.91 13.14 5.71
CA GLU A 248 -20.60 13.71 6.00
C GLU A 248 -20.51 14.13 7.47
N LEU A 249 -19.32 13.94 8.06
CA LEU A 249 -19.01 14.47 9.37
C LEU A 249 -19.09 16.00 9.37
N THR A 250 -19.80 16.54 10.35
CA THR A 250 -19.82 17.98 10.64
C THR A 250 -18.60 18.40 11.45
N ASP A 251 -18.30 19.71 11.51
CA ASP A 251 -17.23 20.23 12.36
C ASP A 251 -17.48 19.92 13.84
N CYS A 252 -18.75 19.89 14.29
CA CYS A 252 -19.11 19.49 15.66
C CYS A 252 -18.68 18.04 15.96
N GLN A 253 -18.90 17.12 15.02
CA GLN A 253 -18.48 15.72 15.16
C GLN A 253 -16.95 15.57 15.09
N LEU A 254 -16.28 16.36 14.27
CA LEU A 254 -14.80 16.41 14.28
C LEU A 254 -14.28 16.89 15.65
N LEU A 255 -14.87 17.95 16.22
CA LEU A 255 -14.52 18.43 17.56
C LEU A 255 -14.77 17.37 18.65
N GLN A 256 -15.83 16.57 18.52
CA GLN A 256 -16.07 15.44 19.42
C GLN A 256 -14.95 14.39 19.34
N LEU A 257 -14.47 14.07 18.13
CA LEU A 257 -13.32 13.18 17.95
C LEU A 257 -12.05 13.77 18.59
N LEU A 258 -11.78 15.06 18.38
CA LEU A 258 -10.62 15.77 18.93
C LEU A 258 -10.63 15.85 20.46
N SER A 259 -11.81 15.85 21.07
CA SER A 259 -12.01 15.91 22.53
C SER A 259 -12.15 14.52 23.16
N SER A 260 -12.01 13.44 22.39
CA SER A 260 -12.16 12.08 22.90
C SER A 260 -11.05 11.74 23.90
N ARG A 261 -11.38 10.89 24.90
CA ARG A 261 -10.39 10.30 25.81
C ARG A 261 -9.44 9.35 25.07
N GLU A 262 -9.91 8.74 23.97
CA GLU A 262 -9.14 7.80 23.17
C GLU A 262 -8.21 8.54 22.19
N ARG A 263 -6.90 8.39 22.37
CA ARG A 263 -5.89 9.02 21.49
C ARG A 263 -6.09 8.68 20.01
N THR A 264 -6.55 7.46 19.72
CA THR A 264 -6.78 7.00 18.33
C THR A 264 -7.94 7.74 17.67
N GLN A 265 -8.93 8.19 18.45
CA GLN A 265 -10.02 9.05 17.99
C GLN A 265 -9.51 10.47 17.72
N ARG A 266 -8.68 11.02 18.63
CA ARG A 266 -8.07 12.34 18.41
C ARG A 266 -7.19 12.35 17.17
N PHE A 267 -6.35 11.33 16.99
CA PHE A 267 -5.57 11.15 15.75
C PHE A 267 -6.45 11.13 14.51
N THR A 268 -7.54 10.32 14.54
CA THR A 268 -8.50 10.23 13.43
C THR A 268 -9.16 11.58 13.15
N GLY A 269 -9.55 12.31 14.19
CA GLY A 269 -10.15 13.64 14.07
C GLY A 269 -9.24 14.65 13.37
N VAL A 270 -7.97 14.72 13.79
CA VAL A 270 -6.96 15.58 13.15
C VAL A 270 -6.75 15.20 11.69
N LYS A 271 -6.52 13.91 11.42
CA LYS A 271 -6.28 13.40 10.06
C LYS A 271 -7.47 13.68 9.14
N LEU A 272 -8.70 13.48 9.59
CA LEU A 272 -9.91 13.78 8.83
C LEU A 272 -10.08 15.30 8.58
N ALA A 273 -9.79 16.14 9.57
CA ALA A 273 -9.82 17.59 9.41
C ALA A 273 -8.84 18.03 8.29
N ARG A 274 -7.61 17.49 8.28
CA ARG A 274 -6.60 17.75 7.26
C ARG A 274 -7.03 17.23 5.89
N LEU A 275 -7.41 15.97 5.77
CA LEU A 275 -7.79 15.33 4.50
C LEU A 275 -9.04 15.96 3.85
N ARG A 276 -9.90 16.57 4.66
CA ARG A 276 -11.11 17.26 4.19
C ARG A 276 -10.90 18.76 4.00
N LEU A 277 -9.70 19.25 4.20
CA LEU A 277 -9.34 20.67 4.12
C LEU A 277 -10.28 21.54 5.00
N ARG A 278 -10.67 21.03 6.18
CA ARG A 278 -11.57 21.75 7.09
C ARG A 278 -10.78 22.76 7.91
N ARG A 279 -11.21 24.02 7.85
CA ARG A 279 -10.63 25.13 8.60
C ARG A 279 -11.76 25.91 9.26
N SER A 280 -11.73 25.96 10.58
CA SER A 280 -12.53 26.87 11.40
C SER A 280 -11.73 27.22 12.64
N ASP A 281 -12.01 28.35 13.26
CA ASP A 281 -11.26 28.80 14.45
C ASP A 281 -11.32 27.76 15.58
N SER A 282 -12.46 27.12 15.78
CA SER A 282 -12.64 26.10 16.81
C SER A 282 -11.79 24.85 16.53
N LEU A 283 -11.77 24.36 15.29
CA LEU A 283 -10.93 23.22 14.90
C LEU A 283 -9.45 23.56 15.00
N THR A 284 -9.06 24.71 14.45
CA THR A 284 -7.65 25.16 14.44
C THR A 284 -7.13 25.32 15.87
N ASN A 285 -7.89 26.01 16.76
CA ASN A 285 -7.47 26.20 18.14
C ASN A 285 -7.38 24.88 18.91
N THR A 286 -8.35 23.96 18.71
CA THR A 286 -8.32 22.65 19.36
C THR A 286 -7.12 21.82 18.89
N ILE A 287 -6.85 21.79 17.57
CA ILE A 287 -5.73 21.03 17.01
C ILE A 287 -4.38 21.66 17.42
N ALA A 288 -4.29 22.99 17.46
CA ALA A 288 -3.08 23.68 17.96
C ALA A 288 -2.85 23.42 19.46
N SER A 289 -3.91 23.23 20.23
CA SER A 289 -3.81 22.81 21.64
C SER A 289 -3.25 21.38 21.77
N LEU A 290 -3.71 20.46 20.94
CA LEU A 290 -3.19 19.07 20.91
C LEU A 290 -1.71 19.02 20.50
N GLU A 291 -1.28 19.87 19.55
CA GLU A 291 0.12 19.92 19.13
C GLU A 291 1.03 20.39 20.27
N ARG A 292 0.61 21.39 21.05
CA ARG A 292 1.38 21.98 22.15
C ARG A 292 1.39 21.15 23.42
N ASP A 293 0.41 20.26 23.60
CA ASP A 293 0.28 19.44 24.80
C ASP A 293 1.40 18.38 24.84
N GLN A 294 2.33 18.53 25.78
CA GLN A 294 3.47 17.64 25.94
C GLN A 294 3.07 16.24 26.44
N GLU A 295 1.90 16.11 27.07
CA GLU A 295 1.35 14.82 27.53
C GLU A 295 0.56 14.08 26.44
N GLU A 296 0.26 14.77 25.34
CA GLU A 296 -0.43 14.12 24.21
C GLU A 296 0.50 13.14 23.48
N ASP A 297 -0.13 12.11 22.90
CA ASP A 297 0.58 11.11 22.11
C ASP A 297 1.33 11.76 20.94
N MET A 298 2.60 11.40 20.78
CA MET A 298 3.51 11.99 19.80
C MET A 298 2.97 11.92 18.36
N TYR A 299 2.24 10.86 18.01
CA TYR A 299 1.65 10.72 16.67
C TYR A 299 0.45 11.64 16.46
N VAL A 300 -0.34 11.88 17.51
CA VAL A 300 -1.43 12.87 17.48
C VAL A 300 -0.83 14.25 17.27
N ARG A 301 0.25 14.57 17.98
CA ARG A 301 0.97 15.85 17.84
C ARG A 301 1.57 16.02 16.45
N LEU A 302 2.21 14.99 15.88
CA LEU A 302 2.73 15.01 14.52
C LEU A 302 1.64 15.22 13.47
N GLU A 303 0.49 14.55 13.61
CA GLU A 303 -0.62 14.76 12.69
C GLU A 303 -1.23 16.17 12.85
N ALA A 304 -1.23 16.72 14.10
CA ALA A 304 -1.65 18.08 14.35
C ALA A 304 -0.69 19.10 13.71
N ALA A 305 0.63 18.90 13.80
CA ALA A 305 1.61 19.71 13.10
C ALA A 305 1.38 19.67 11.58
N ALA A 306 1.14 18.49 11.00
CA ALA A 306 0.83 18.35 9.58
C ALA A 306 -0.44 19.11 9.17
N TYR A 307 -1.49 19.11 10.01
CA TYR A 307 -2.69 19.90 9.77
C TYR A 307 -2.37 21.41 9.81
N LEU A 308 -1.66 21.88 10.82
CA LEU A 308 -1.35 23.30 11.00
C LEU A 308 -0.52 23.85 9.84
N VAL A 309 0.42 23.06 9.33
CA VAL A 309 1.21 23.44 8.15
C VAL A 309 0.35 23.42 6.89
N ALA A 310 -0.37 22.33 6.62
CA ALA A 310 -1.08 22.13 5.35
C ALA A 310 -2.33 23.02 5.19
N ILE A 311 -3.00 23.34 6.30
CA ILE A 311 -4.31 24.00 6.30
C ILE A 311 -4.27 25.41 6.86
N CYS A 312 -3.36 25.68 7.79
CA CYS A 312 -3.28 26.96 8.48
C CYS A 312 -2.07 27.80 8.05
N ASP A 313 -1.29 27.33 7.08
CA ASP A 313 -0.09 27.99 6.55
C ASP A 313 0.94 28.36 7.63
N MET A 314 1.04 27.54 8.69
CA MET A 314 2.05 27.72 9.71
C MET A 314 3.40 27.18 9.22
N GLY A 315 4.52 27.78 9.69
CA GLY A 315 5.86 27.40 9.28
C GLY A 315 6.18 25.92 9.54
N ALA A 316 6.53 25.19 8.51
CA ALA A 316 6.85 23.76 8.61
C ALA A 316 8.14 23.54 9.41
N GLN A 317 9.13 24.42 9.27
CA GLN A 317 10.37 24.33 10.01
C GLN A 317 10.13 24.41 11.51
N ASP A 318 9.38 25.40 11.99
CA ASP A 318 9.13 25.60 13.41
C ASP A 318 8.38 24.42 14.04
N LEU A 319 7.40 23.87 13.33
CA LEU A 319 6.55 22.78 13.84
C LEU A 319 7.22 21.40 13.76
N PHE A 320 8.04 21.14 12.73
CA PHE A 320 8.61 19.80 12.53
C PHE A 320 10.02 19.63 13.07
N MET A 321 10.83 20.71 13.27
CA MET A 321 12.21 20.57 13.76
C MET A 321 12.33 19.81 15.09
N PRO A 322 11.45 19.98 16.09
CA PRO A 322 11.53 19.19 17.33
C PRO A 322 11.43 17.69 17.09
N TYR A 323 10.64 17.25 16.11
CA TYR A 323 10.46 15.85 15.74
C TYR A 323 11.60 15.34 14.85
N LEU A 324 12.08 16.15 13.90
CA LEU A 324 13.19 15.81 13.01
C LEU A 324 14.53 15.67 13.75
N MET A 325 14.66 16.31 14.90
CA MET A 325 15.83 16.25 15.78
C MET A 325 15.62 15.36 17.00
N HIS A 326 14.51 14.62 17.06
CA HIS A 326 14.20 13.76 18.18
C HIS A 326 15.21 12.61 18.30
N SER A 327 15.54 12.19 19.53
CA SER A 327 16.47 11.08 19.78
C SER A 327 15.99 9.71 19.33
N ASP A 328 14.67 9.55 19.13
CA ASP A 328 14.07 8.31 18.62
C ASP A 328 13.93 8.40 17.09
N GLU A 329 14.68 7.56 16.39
CA GLU A 329 14.70 7.49 14.92
C GLU A 329 13.33 7.21 14.31
N GLN A 330 12.44 6.51 15.01
CA GLN A 330 11.07 6.27 14.56
C GLN A 330 10.27 7.58 14.48
N ILE A 331 10.46 8.47 15.44
CA ILE A 331 9.79 9.77 15.44
C ILE A 331 10.34 10.65 14.32
N GLN A 332 11.66 10.63 14.10
CA GLN A 332 12.26 11.32 12.95
C GLN A 332 11.65 10.83 11.62
N LEU A 333 11.55 9.51 11.45
CA LEU A 333 10.98 8.90 10.26
C LEU A 333 9.52 9.31 10.05
N GLU A 334 8.71 9.24 11.10
CA GLU A 334 7.30 9.65 11.03
C GLU A 334 7.14 11.15 10.73
N ALA A 335 8.04 11.99 11.25
CA ALA A 335 8.07 13.41 10.92
C ALA A 335 8.36 13.66 9.43
N VAL A 336 9.34 12.94 8.86
CA VAL A 336 9.65 13.00 7.42
C VAL A 336 8.45 12.59 6.57
N ILE A 337 7.75 11.52 6.95
CA ILE A 337 6.56 11.07 6.23
C ILE A 337 5.42 12.11 6.37
N SER A 338 5.24 12.67 7.56
CA SER A 338 4.22 13.70 7.81
C SER A 338 4.47 14.99 7.04
N LEU A 339 5.73 15.39 6.84
CA LEU A 339 6.09 16.49 5.94
C LEU A 339 5.63 16.24 4.51
N GLY A 340 5.84 15.02 4.00
CA GLY A 340 5.34 14.64 2.67
C GLY A 340 3.81 14.67 2.57
N GLU A 341 3.11 14.33 3.65
CA GLU A 341 1.64 14.40 3.70
C GLU A 341 1.11 15.84 3.84
N ALA A 342 1.86 16.74 4.48
CA ALA A 342 1.52 18.17 4.56
C ALA A 342 1.70 18.86 3.19
N GLY A 343 2.74 18.51 2.44
CA GLY A 343 2.89 18.78 1.01
C GLY A 343 3.04 20.25 0.61
N THR A 344 3.41 21.15 1.52
CA THR A 344 3.69 22.57 1.18
C THR A 344 5.08 22.72 0.56
N GLN A 345 5.33 23.85 -0.13
CA GLN A 345 6.66 24.14 -0.70
C GLN A 345 7.78 24.14 0.34
N GLU A 346 7.49 24.64 1.55
CA GLU A 346 8.44 24.59 2.66
C GLU A 346 8.75 23.14 3.08
N CYS A 347 7.72 22.26 3.09
CA CYS A 347 7.90 20.83 3.34
C CYS A 347 8.80 20.18 2.28
N VAL A 348 8.60 20.50 1.00
CA VAL A 348 9.45 20.01 -0.09
C VAL A 348 10.89 20.44 0.10
N SER A 349 11.13 21.70 0.49
CA SER A 349 12.47 22.23 0.75
C SER A 349 13.15 21.54 1.93
N LEU A 350 12.43 21.28 3.03
CA LEU A 350 12.93 20.52 4.16
C LEU A 350 13.25 19.06 3.80
N LEU A 351 12.36 18.41 3.06
CA LEU A 351 12.57 17.04 2.58
C LEU A 351 13.78 16.94 1.65
N SER A 352 13.98 17.94 0.77
CA SER A 352 15.14 18.02 -0.10
C SER A 352 16.43 18.16 0.70
N THR A 353 16.42 18.97 1.76
CA THR A 353 17.55 19.09 2.68
C THR A 353 17.86 17.77 3.39
N ILE A 354 16.83 17.06 3.87
CA ILE A 354 16.99 15.76 4.53
C ILE A 354 17.52 14.70 3.56
N LEU A 355 17.03 14.66 2.32
CA LEU A 355 17.49 13.74 1.29
C LEU A 355 18.97 13.90 0.99
N ASN A 356 19.45 15.13 0.91
CA ASN A 356 20.83 15.47 0.55
C ASN A 356 21.81 15.45 1.74
N ASP A 357 21.33 15.33 2.97
CA ASP A 357 22.17 15.29 4.17
C ASP A 357 22.78 13.88 4.35
N ALA A 358 24.04 13.72 3.91
CA ALA A 358 24.77 12.44 3.95
C ALA A 358 25.01 11.92 5.40
N GLU A 359 24.97 12.80 6.40
CA GLU A 359 25.16 12.42 7.81
C GLU A 359 23.90 11.72 8.40
N ARG A 360 22.75 11.88 7.76
CA ARG A 360 21.53 11.20 8.19
C ARG A 360 21.52 9.73 7.80
N PRO A 361 20.91 8.88 8.62
CA PRO A 361 20.70 7.47 8.29
C PRO A 361 20.01 7.30 6.94
N TYR A 362 20.46 6.32 6.14
CA TYR A 362 19.94 6.10 4.78
C TYR A 362 18.42 5.89 4.76
N PHE A 363 17.84 5.24 5.78
CA PHE A 363 16.39 5.01 5.85
C PHE A 363 15.59 6.32 6.01
N THR A 364 16.11 7.32 6.75
CA THR A 364 15.49 8.65 6.86
C THR A 364 15.56 9.39 5.53
N ARG A 365 16.69 9.30 4.83
CA ARG A 365 16.88 9.86 3.48
C ARG A 365 15.98 9.16 2.45
N SER A 366 15.84 7.84 2.52
CA SER A 366 14.89 7.08 1.68
C SER A 366 13.44 7.46 1.94
N ALA A 367 13.09 7.72 3.20
CA ALA A 367 11.76 8.24 3.54
C ALA A 367 11.51 9.64 2.97
N ALA A 368 12.55 10.49 2.93
CA ALA A 368 12.46 11.80 2.29
C ALA A 368 12.26 11.67 0.77
N ALA A 369 12.99 10.77 0.09
CA ALA A 369 12.79 10.47 -1.32
C ALA A 369 11.36 9.97 -1.60
N TRP A 370 10.86 9.03 -0.79
CA TRP A 370 9.48 8.56 -0.88
C TRP A 370 8.46 9.68 -0.66
N SER A 371 8.69 10.55 0.32
CA SER A 371 7.81 11.69 0.62
C SER A 371 7.79 12.71 -0.53
N LEU A 372 8.94 13.01 -1.12
CA LEU A 372 9.06 13.87 -2.31
C LEU A 372 8.31 13.29 -3.52
N SER A 373 8.28 11.97 -3.67
CA SER A 373 7.55 11.30 -4.75
C SER A 373 6.03 11.44 -4.69
N ARG A 374 5.50 12.02 -3.63
CA ARG A 374 4.06 12.32 -3.46
C ARG A 374 3.70 13.75 -3.83
N SER A 375 4.70 14.57 -4.12
CA SER A 375 4.53 15.97 -4.55
C SER A 375 4.85 16.08 -6.05
N ASN A 376 3.90 16.60 -6.83
CA ASN A 376 4.09 16.88 -8.26
C ASN A 376 4.82 18.23 -8.45
N ASP A 377 5.89 18.45 -7.69
CA ASP A 377 6.66 19.67 -7.72
C ASP A 377 7.99 19.47 -8.47
N SER A 378 8.41 20.47 -9.22
CA SER A 378 9.65 20.44 -10.01
C SER A 378 10.90 20.22 -9.16
N GLN A 379 10.97 20.81 -7.97
CA GLN A 379 12.06 20.61 -7.02
C GLN A 379 12.13 19.14 -6.57
N SER A 380 10.97 18.52 -6.32
CA SER A 380 10.89 17.08 -5.98
C SER A 380 11.46 16.22 -7.09
N CYS A 381 11.09 16.48 -8.35
CA CYS A 381 11.64 15.75 -9.50
C CYS A 381 13.16 15.90 -9.60
N GLN A 382 13.65 17.12 -9.48
CA GLN A 382 15.09 17.41 -9.53
C GLN A 382 15.85 16.68 -8.42
N CYS A 383 15.36 16.73 -7.19
CA CYS A 383 16.00 16.05 -6.05
C CYS A 383 16.04 14.53 -6.23
N LEU A 384 14.96 13.93 -6.75
CA LEU A 384 14.90 12.48 -7.00
C LEU A 384 15.87 12.07 -8.13
N VAL A 385 15.99 12.87 -9.18
CA VAL A 385 16.98 12.64 -10.25
C VAL A 385 18.42 12.71 -9.69
N GLN A 386 18.72 13.73 -8.89
CA GLN A 386 20.05 13.86 -8.27
C GLN A 386 20.37 12.70 -7.30
N ALA A 387 19.35 12.15 -6.62
CA ALA A 387 19.51 11.02 -5.73
C ALA A 387 19.94 9.71 -6.44
N PHE A 388 19.83 9.61 -7.77
CA PHE A 388 20.43 8.51 -8.52
C PHE A 388 21.97 8.48 -8.41
N GLY A 389 22.60 9.62 -8.12
CA GLY A 389 24.04 9.72 -7.86
C GLY A 389 24.48 9.27 -6.48
N ASP A 390 23.57 8.91 -5.58
CA ASP A 390 23.92 8.51 -4.23
C ASP A 390 24.72 7.20 -4.18
N VAL A 391 25.61 7.11 -3.19
CA VAL A 391 26.46 5.92 -2.99
C VAL A 391 25.63 4.71 -2.50
N ASN A 392 24.52 4.96 -1.82
CA ASN A 392 23.66 3.91 -1.27
C ASN A 392 22.68 3.38 -2.34
N PRO A 393 22.78 2.09 -2.73
CA PRO A 393 21.91 1.53 -3.74
C PRO A 393 20.42 1.52 -3.35
N ASN A 394 20.09 1.38 -2.05
CA ASN A 394 18.71 1.38 -1.60
C ASN A 394 18.08 2.78 -1.76
N LEU A 395 18.88 3.84 -1.60
CA LEU A 395 18.41 5.22 -1.84
C LEU A 395 18.17 5.48 -3.33
N ARG A 396 19.06 4.98 -4.20
CA ARG A 396 18.86 5.06 -5.66
C ARG A 396 17.60 4.32 -6.11
N GLU A 397 17.35 3.13 -5.55
CA GLU A 397 16.14 2.35 -5.82
C GLU A 397 14.89 3.09 -5.36
N GLU A 398 14.93 3.70 -4.17
CA GLU A 398 13.81 4.51 -3.67
C GLU A 398 13.53 5.72 -4.55
N ALA A 399 14.58 6.41 -5.01
CA ALA A 399 14.46 7.52 -5.94
C ALA A 399 13.85 7.07 -7.28
N LEU A 400 14.24 5.90 -7.79
CA LEU A 400 13.67 5.32 -9.01
C LEU A 400 12.19 5.01 -8.87
N GLU A 401 11.80 4.33 -7.81
CA GLU A 401 10.38 4.07 -7.53
C GLU A 401 9.59 5.37 -7.38
N GLY A 402 10.20 6.37 -6.73
CA GLY A 402 9.61 7.68 -6.52
C GLY A 402 9.37 8.43 -7.82
N ILE A 403 10.39 8.54 -8.66
CA ILE A 403 10.32 9.30 -9.91
C ILE A 403 9.38 8.65 -10.93
N VAL A 404 9.36 7.31 -11.00
CA VAL A 404 8.42 6.57 -11.89
C VAL A 404 6.97 6.81 -11.47
N ARG A 405 6.70 7.01 -10.18
CA ARG A 405 5.35 7.35 -9.67
C ARG A 405 4.87 8.73 -10.12
N LEU A 406 5.77 9.69 -10.33
CA LEU A 406 5.43 11.04 -10.78
C LEU A 406 5.05 11.12 -12.27
N HIS A 407 5.17 10.02 -13.01
CA HIS A 407 4.75 9.88 -14.41
C HIS A 407 5.27 11.02 -15.32
N SER A 408 4.36 11.65 -16.09
CA SER A 408 4.68 12.66 -17.10
C SER A 408 5.42 13.89 -16.55
N ASP A 409 5.19 14.26 -15.30
CA ASP A 409 5.78 15.46 -14.70
C ASP A 409 7.30 15.34 -14.49
N ALA A 410 7.79 14.09 -14.36
CA ALA A 410 9.21 13.80 -14.21
C ALA A 410 9.98 13.75 -15.54
N VAL A 411 9.32 13.54 -16.67
CA VAL A 411 9.95 13.27 -17.96
C VAL A 411 10.94 14.34 -18.41
N PRO A 412 10.67 15.65 -18.33
CA PRO A 412 11.67 16.67 -18.71
C PRO A 412 12.97 16.57 -17.90
N TRP A 413 12.87 16.27 -16.62
CA TRP A 413 14.01 16.11 -15.72
C TRP A 413 14.80 14.84 -16.03
N LEU A 414 14.12 13.75 -16.39
CA LEU A 414 14.75 12.51 -16.78
C LEU A 414 15.51 12.64 -18.12
N LEU A 415 14.92 13.34 -19.09
CA LEU A 415 15.59 13.63 -20.37
C LEU A 415 16.83 14.49 -20.18
N SER A 416 16.79 15.51 -19.33
CA SER A 416 17.95 16.32 -18.97
C SER A 416 19.02 15.47 -18.27
N GLY A 417 18.58 14.61 -17.35
CA GLY A 417 19.49 13.74 -16.58
C GLY A 417 20.22 12.69 -17.41
N LEU A 418 19.75 12.34 -18.62
CA LEU A 418 20.49 11.47 -19.55
C LEU A 418 21.83 12.08 -20.01
N GLN A 419 21.98 13.39 -19.93
CA GLN A 419 23.17 14.15 -20.35
C GLN A 419 24.11 14.47 -19.16
N GLU A 420 23.75 14.08 -17.95
CA GLU A 420 24.58 14.33 -16.77
C GLU A 420 25.92 13.60 -16.86
N GLU A 421 26.98 14.26 -16.43
CA GLU A 421 28.33 13.68 -16.38
C GLU A 421 28.42 12.50 -15.42
N ASN A 422 27.60 12.50 -14.36
CA ASN A 422 27.52 11.40 -13.41
C ASN A 422 26.82 10.18 -14.06
N PRO A 423 27.55 9.09 -14.32
CA PRO A 423 26.99 7.94 -15.02
C PRO A 423 25.89 7.23 -14.25
N ALA A 424 25.84 7.36 -12.92
CA ALA A 424 24.77 6.77 -12.11
C ALA A 424 23.46 7.56 -12.26
N ILE A 425 23.52 8.89 -12.39
CA ILE A 425 22.36 9.73 -12.67
C ILE A 425 21.81 9.41 -14.06
N ALA A 426 22.66 9.41 -15.06
CA ALA A 426 22.25 9.12 -16.43
C ALA A 426 21.65 7.70 -16.57
N ALA A 427 22.23 6.70 -15.88
CA ALA A 427 21.71 5.34 -15.84
C ALA A 427 20.32 5.27 -15.16
N GLY A 428 20.16 5.94 -14.01
CA GLY A 428 18.88 6.01 -13.29
C GLY A 428 17.79 6.66 -14.13
N CYS A 429 18.11 7.74 -14.85
CA CYS A 429 17.18 8.42 -15.76
C CYS A 429 16.77 7.53 -16.93
N ALA A 430 17.72 6.82 -17.54
CA ALA A 430 17.43 5.87 -18.62
C ALA A 430 16.49 4.75 -18.15
N GLU A 431 16.76 4.18 -16.98
CA GLU A 431 15.93 3.12 -16.41
C GLU A 431 14.53 3.64 -16.04
N ALA A 432 14.42 4.83 -15.47
CA ALA A 432 13.13 5.44 -15.15
C ALA A 432 12.28 5.65 -16.41
N LEU A 433 12.86 6.21 -17.48
CA LEU A 433 12.20 6.39 -18.78
C LEU A 433 11.77 5.05 -19.39
N ARG A 434 12.60 4.02 -19.30
CA ARG A 434 12.27 2.68 -19.76
C ARG A 434 11.03 2.12 -19.01
N GLN A 435 10.94 2.34 -17.70
CA GLN A 435 9.82 1.87 -16.89
C GLN A 435 8.52 2.64 -17.12
N HIS A 436 8.56 3.83 -17.67
CA HIS A 436 7.36 4.57 -18.07
C HIS A 436 6.57 3.88 -19.19
N GLY A 437 7.20 3.02 -19.97
CA GLY A 437 6.57 2.24 -21.05
C GLY A 437 6.26 3.09 -22.28
N ALA A 438 5.01 3.49 -22.49
CA ALA A 438 4.64 4.33 -23.62
C ALA A 438 5.09 5.78 -23.38
N LEU A 439 6.13 6.22 -24.09
CA LEU A 439 6.62 7.59 -24.02
C LEU A 439 5.82 8.50 -24.98
N PRO A 440 5.49 9.74 -24.58
CA PRO A 440 4.90 10.74 -25.48
C PRO A 440 5.78 11.05 -26.69
N ALA A 441 5.18 11.51 -27.78
CA ALA A 441 5.90 11.78 -29.04
C ALA A 441 7.01 12.82 -28.89
N ASP A 442 6.78 13.87 -28.11
CA ASP A 442 7.77 14.90 -27.80
C ASP A 442 8.99 14.36 -27.05
N VAL A 443 8.82 13.32 -26.24
CA VAL A 443 9.92 12.61 -25.56
C VAL A 443 10.73 11.79 -26.57
N ILE A 444 10.06 11.13 -27.49
CA ILE A 444 10.72 10.38 -28.58
C ILE A 444 11.51 11.34 -29.48
N ASP A 445 10.93 12.50 -29.83
CA ASP A 445 11.61 13.55 -30.61
C ASP A 445 12.84 14.08 -29.86
N ALA A 446 12.72 14.35 -28.56
CA ALA A 446 13.84 14.80 -27.74
C ALA A 446 14.96 13.75 -27.65
N LEU A 447 14.61 12.47 -27.48
CA LEU A 447 15.57 11.37 -27.47
C LEU A 447 16.24 11.22 -28.85
N THR A 448 15.48 11.34 -29.91
CA THR A 448 15.98 11.33 -31.30
C THR A 448 16.99 12.46 -31.51
N GLY A 449 16.67 13.68 -31.05
CA GLY A 449 17.60 14.81 -31.11
C GLY A 449 18.89 14.58 -30.31
N GLN A 450 18.81 13.93 -29.17
CA GLN A 450 20.00 13.55 -28.39
C GLN A 450 20.88 12.51 -29.12
N LEU A 451 20.25 11.52 -29.77
CA LEU A 451 21.00 10.50 -30.55
C LEU A 451 21.69 11.07 -31.80
N ALA A 452 21.09 12.12 -32.40
CA ALA A 452 21.67 12.81 -33.56
C ALA A 452 22.76 13.83 -33.21
N GLY A 453 23.00 14.10 -31.94
CA GLY A 453 24.03 15.01 -31.44
C GLY A 453 25.46 14.49 -31.68
N GLU A 454 26.46 15.38 -31.58
CA GLU A 454 27.87 15.03 -31.80
C GLU A 454 28.40 13.97 -30.80
N ASN A 455 27.90 13.96 -29.56
CA ASN A 455 28.34 13.04 -28.51
C ASN A 455 27.12 12.53 -27.71
N PRO A 456 26.36 11.60 -28.28
CA PRO A 456 25.18 11.06 -27.57
C PRO A 456 25.60 10.28 -26.34
N SER A 457 24.84 10.49 -25.25
CA SER A 457 25.03 9.73 -24.04
C SER A 457 24.86 8.23 -24.30
N LYS A 458 25.79 7.42 -23.80
CA LYS A 458 25.65 5.94 -23.85
C LYS A 458 24.35 5.42 -23.24
N TRP A 459 23.78 6.16 -22.29
CA TRP A 459 22.51 5.81 -21.67
C TRP A 459 21.31 6.18 -22.53
N ALA A 460 21.41 7.23 -23.35
CA ALA A 460 20.41 7.51 -24.39
C ALA A 460 20.41 6.39 -25.45
N VAL A 461 21.60 5.92 -25.87
CA VAL A 461 21.72 4.77 -26.78
C VAL A 461 21.17 3.49 -26.16
N TRP A 462 21.48 3.23 -24.87
CA TRP A 462 20.96 2.08 -24.16
C TRP A 462 19.42 2.15 -24.05
N LEU A 463 18.85 3.31 -23.71
CA LEU A 463 17.42 3.52 -23.64
C LEU A 463 16.75 3.26 -25.00
N ALA A 464 17.29 3.83 -26.07
CA ALA A 464 16.79 3.62 -27.43
C ALA A 464 16.73 2.14 -27.82
N GLY A 465 17.76 1.37 -27.43
CA GLY A 465 17.81 -0.08 -27.65
C GLY A 465 16.85 -0.91 -26.79
N HIS A 466 16.23 -0.31 -25.75
CA HIS A 466 15.26 -0.97 -24.86
C HIS A 466 13.83 -0.45 -25.04
N LEU A 467 13.62 0.56 -25.87
CA LEU A 467 12.29 1.01 -26.27
C LEU A 467 11.76 0.17 -27.45
N PRO A 468 10.43 0.09 -27.61
CA PRO A 468 9.85 -0.55 -28.78
C PRO A 468 10.38 0.05 -30.09
N ARG A 469 10.80 -0.81 -31.00
CA ARG A 469 11.47 -0.42 -32.26
C ARG A 469 10.64 0.57 -33.07
N GLU A 470 9.33 0.42 -33.09
CA GLU A 470 8.39 1.27 -33.81
C GLU A 470 8.48 2.74 -33.45
N TYR A 471 8.96 3.08 -32.26
CA TYR A 471 9.08 4.48 -31.82
C TYR A 471 10.27 5.21 -32.47
N LEU A 472 11.35 4.49 -32.75
CA LEU A 472 12.63 5.09 -33.15
C LEU A 472 13.18 4.56 -34.49
N ALA A 473 12.43 3.68 -35.19
CA ALA A 473 12.92 3.02 -36.38
C ALA A 473 13.45 3.98 -37.47
N GLY A 474 12.73 5.07 -37.71
CA GLY A 474 13.14 6.10 -38.66
C GLY A 474 14.43 6.80 -38.24
N ALA A 475 14.44 7.33 -37.01
CA ALA A 475 15.59 8.04 -36.47
C ALA A 475 16.85 7.16 -36.40
N VAL A 476 16.70 5.89 -36.05
CA VAL A 476 17.84 4.94 -36.01
C VAL A 476 18.32 4.55 -37.40
N ALA A 477 17.42 4.48 -38.40
CA ALA A 477 17.83 4.28 -39.79
C ALA A 477 18.70 5.43 -40.30
N ASP A 478 18.41 6.67 -39.98
CA ASP A 478 19.18 7.86 -40.33
C ASP A 478 20.61 7.82 -39.71
N LEU A 479 20.79 7.17 -38.57
CA LEU A 479 22.10 6.97 -37.94
C LEU A 479 23.00 6.03 -38.75
N GLN A 480 22.46 5.23 -39.68
CA GLN A 480 23.29 4.31 -40.48
C GLN A 480 24.36 5.05 -41.31
N GLU A 481 24.04 6.27 -41.74
CA GLU A 481 24.95 7.10 -42.52
C GLU A 481 25.78 8.05 -41.65
N THR A 482 25.21 8.57 -40.57
CA THR A 482 25.81 9.62 -39.74
C THR A 482 26.61 9.08 -38.55
N ALA A 483 26.18 7.95 -37.97
CA ALA A 483 26.80 7.33 -36.79
C ALA A 483 26.60 5.80 -36.81
N PRO A 484 27.29 5.06 -37.71
CA PRO A 484 27.07 3.64 -37.94
C PRO A 484 27.28 2.76 -36.68
N GLU A 485 28.16 3.17 -35.77
CA GLU A 485 28.36 2.44 -34.50
C GLU A 485 27.13 2.51 -33.61
N LEU A 486 26.44 3.66 -33.55
CA LEU A 486 25.22 3.83 -32.77
C LEU A 486 24.06 3.05 -33.39
N HIS A 487 23.93 3.13 -34.71
CA HIS A 487 22.99 2.30 -35.46
C HIS A 487 23.16 0.82 -35.11
N TYR A 488 24.41 0.34 -35.19
CA TYR A 488 24.72 -1.04 -34.86
C TYR A 488 24.39 -1.40 -33.42
N ALA A 489 24.78 -0.57 -32.44
CA ALA A 489 24.52 -0.80 -31.03
C ALA A 489 23.01 -0.91 -30.73
N ILE A 490 22.22 0.02 -31.24
CA ILE A 490 20.76 0.03 -31.01
C ILE A 490 20.10 -1.16 -31.69
N THR A 491 20.46 -1.47 -32.92
CA THR A 491 19.87 -2.60 -33.68
C THR A 491 20.23 -3.95 -33.07
N VAL A 492 21.43 -4.10 -32.48
CA VAL A 492 21.80 -5.31 -31.72
C VAL A 492 20.95 -5.43 -30.46
N LEU A 493 20.74 -4.35 -29.72
CA LEU A 493 19.89 -4.37 -28.53
C LEU A 493 18.43 -4.73 -28.87
N TRP A 494 17.87 -4.17 -29.94
CA TRP A 494 16.56 -4.54 -30.44
C TRP A 494 16.47 -6.02 -30.80
N SER A 495 17.42 -6.51 -31.57
CA SER A 495 17.45 -7.93 -31.96
C SER A 495 17.55 -8.86 -30.77
N PHE A 496 18.28 -8.47 -29.73
CA PHE A 496 18.34 -9.21 -28.47
C PHE A 496 17.01 -9.20 -27.73
N ALA A 497 16.39 -8.04 -27.59
CA ALA A 497 15.10 -7.88 -26.93
C ALA A 497 13.97 -8.63 -27.68
N GLU A 498 13.88 -8.47 -29.01
CA GLU A 498 12.91 -9.18 -29.85
C GLU A 498 13.10 -10.70 -29.76
N SER A 499 14.34 -11.16 -29.80
CA SER A 499 14.67 -12.58 -29.65
C SER A 499 14.26 -13.14 -28.28
N TRP A 500 14.44 -12.33 -27.22
CA TRP A 500 14.01 -12.69 -25.87
C TRP A 500 12.48 -12.73 -25.76
N ILE A 501 11.79 -11.72 -26.26
CA ILE A 501 10.33 -11.65 -26.31
C ILE A 501 9.79 -12.82 -27.13
N ALA A 502 10.35 -13.11 -28.33
CA ALA A 502 9.91 -14.24 -29.14
C ALA A 502 10.05 -15.58 -28.43
N ARG A 503 11.15 -15.80 -27.70
CA ARG A 503 11.35 -17.02 -26.91
C ARG A 503 10.40 -17.14 -25.71
N HIS A 504 9.89 -16.03 -25.19
CA HIS A 504 9.04 -15.99 -24.01
C HIS A 504 7.59 -15.65 -24.34
N TRP A 505 7.30 -15.31 -25.60
CA TRP A 505 5.95 -15.06 -26.09
C TRP A 505 5.02 -16.27 -25.88
N GLU A 506 5.54 -17.48 -25.99
CA GLU A 506 4.80 -18.71 -25.77
C GLU A 506 4.52 -19.00 -24.29
N LEU A 507 5.08 -18.21 -23.39
CA LEU A 507 4.83 -18.31 -21.96
C LEU A 507 3.51 -17.64 -21.59
N GLN A 508 2.45 -18.10 -22.18
CA GLN A 508 1.09 -17.80 -21.75
C GLN A 508 0.83 -18.38 -20.36
N PRO A 509 -0.07 -17.81 -19.56
CA PRO A 509 -0.49 -18.42 -18.31
C PRO A 509 -0.90 -19.88 -18.54
N GLY A 510 -0.17 -20.82 -17.95
CA GLY A 510 -0.37 -22.27 -18.13
C GLY A 510 0.53 -22.95 -19.15
N ALA A 511 1.34 -22.24 -19.94
CA ALA A 511 2.33 -22.87 -20.79
C ALA A 511 3.48 -23.45 -19.95
N ASN A 512 3.90 -24.67 -20.25
CA ASN A 512 5.11 -25.23 -19.67
C ASN A 512 6.31 -24.49 -20.24
N PHE A 513 7.19 -23.99 -19.37
CA PHE A 513 8.47 -23.45 -19.81
C PHE A 513 9.25 -24.49 -20.60
N PRO A 514 9.77 -24.17 -21.78
CA PRO A 514 10.73 -25.05 -22.41
C PRO A 514 11.91 -25.26 -21.44
N PRO A 515 12.45 -26.46 -21.34
CA PRO A 515 13.61 -26.68 -20.49
C PRO A 515 14.70 -25.69 -20.90
N MET A 516 15.29 -25.01 -19.94
CA MET A 516 16.49 -24.21 -20.14
C MET A 516 17.63 -25.17 -20.48
N GLY A 517 17.63 -25.63 -21.70
CA GLY A 517 18.57 -26.57 -22.20
C GLY A 517 19.10 -26.11 -23.56
N ASN A 518 20.38 -25.91 -23.55
CA ASN A 518 21.24 -25.82 -24.75
C ASN A 518 21.09 -24.54 -25.58
N ALA A 519 21.67 -23.44 -25.04
CA ALA A 519 22.32 -22.52 -25.94
C ALA A 519 23.47 -23.30 -26.63
N GLN A 520 23.25 -23.73 -27.88
CA GLN A 520 24.32 -24.06 -28.81
C GLN A 520 24.92 -22.77 -29.32
#